data_7005e82ef9a0fcbf3f3a28640bf96e39
#
_entry.id   7005e82ef9a0fcbf3f3a28640bf96e39
#
_cell.length_a   1.000
_cell.length_b   1.000
_cell.length_c   1.000
_cell.angle_alpha   90.00
_cell.angle_beta   90.00
_cell.angle_gamma   90.00
#
_symmetry.space_group_name_H-M   'P 1'
#
loop_
_entity.id
_entity.type
_entity.pdbx_description
1 polymer ?
#
loop_
_entity_poly.entity_id
_entity_poly.type
_entity_poly.pdbx_seq_one_letter_code
_entity_poly.pdbx_strand_id
1 'polypeptide(L)'
;MALFSSLSEKFNHIFSKLTKRGKLTELEIKEAMREVRIALLEADVNYMVAKKFVADVSAKASGEEVMKSLTPGQMVIKIVKDELTALISSDHQKLRVSSCPPTVIMMCGLQGAGKTTMCGKLAYHLKKSGKKPLLVACDIYRPAAINQLQVVGKTANVEVFERGTQNPVKTAKQSLDHARKQGYDTVIIDTAGRLHINQELMDELKDIKKEVKPTEILLVVDSMTGQDAVTIAESFHNDLDISGVVLTKLDGDTRGGAALSIKAITGKPIKFSGVGEKIGDLEPFYPDRIASRILGMGDVLSLIEKAQEAVTEEEARKMTEKLRENSFTFEDYLTQMESLKKMGNINDLLGMIPGMSAKLKGITIDEKQLEVNKAIIQSMTREERLNPDIIKASRRKRIAEGSGTTIQQVNTLLKQFEQSKEMMKQLKGKRGMRGLFG
;
A
#
# COMPACT_ATOMS: atom_id res chain seq x y z
N MET A 1 3.15 9.16 -5.74
CA MET A 1 2.89 8.65 -7.12
C MET A 1 2.07 7.38 -7.00
N ALA A 2 1.21 7.06 -7.98
CA ALA A 2 0.41 5.83 -7.90
C ALA A 2 1.31 4.58 -8.05
N LEU A 3 1.07 3.58 -7.22
CA LEU A 3 1.74 2.28 -7.23
C LEU A 3 1.72 1.67 -8.64
N PHE A 4 2.86 1.21 -9.14
CA PHE A 4 3.00 0.56 -10.46
C PHE A 4 2.56 1.42 -11.66
N SER A 5 2.53 2.74 -11.54
CA SER A 5 1.96 3.63 -12.58
C SER A 5 2.64 3.46 -13.95
N SER A 6 3.98 3.34 -13.98
CA SER A 6 4.73 3.15 -15.22
C SER A 6 4.38 1.84 -15.93
N LEU A 7 4.33 0.74 -15.18
CA LEU A 7 3.99 -0.58 -15.74
C LEU A 7 2.53 -0.63 -16.17
N SER A 8 1.63 -0.09 -15.34
CA SER A 8 0.19 -0.02 -15.62
C SER A 8 -0.12 0.78 -16.91
N GLU A 9 0.55 1.91 -17.13
CA GLU A 9 0.39 2.70 -18.36
C GLU A 9 0.78 1.92 -19.61
N LYS A 10 1.90 1.19 -19.55
CA LYS A 10 2.37 0.36 -20.67
C LYS A 10 1.39 -0.77 -20.97
N PHE A 11 0.93 -1.47 -19.96
CA PHE A 11 -0.08 -2.53 -20.11
C PHE A 11 -1.40 -1.98 -20.67
N ASN A 12 -1.89 -0.86 -20.16
CA ASN A 12 -3.09 -0.21 -20.70
C ASN A 12 -2.95 0.15 -22.18
N HIS A 13 -1.77 0.65 -22.60
CA HIS A 13 -1.51 0.95 -24.00
C HIS A 13 -1.56 -0.31 -24.87
N ILE A 14 -0.89 -1.39 -24.47
CA ILE A 14 -0.86 -2.68 -25.17
C ILE A 14 -2.27 -3.25 -25.31
N PHE A 15 -3.00 -3.33 -24.19
CA PHE A 15 -4.31 -3.97 -24.16
C PHE A 15 -5.41 -3.13 -24.82
N SER A 16 -5.29 -1.81 -24.82
CA SER A 16 -6.23 -0.96 -25.57
C SER A 16 -6.20 -1.22 -27.08
N LYS A 17 -5.04 -1.63 -27.62
CA LYS A 17 -4.92 -2.04 -29.03
C LYS A 17 -5.66 -3.36 -29.30
N LEU A 18 -5.56 -4.34 -28.37
CA LEU A 18 -6.21 -5.65 -28.48
C LEU A 18 -7.73 -5.57 -28.34
N THR A 19 -8.23 -4.75 -27.42
CA THR A 19 -9.69 -4.65 -27.14
C THR A 19 -10.46 -3.93 -28.23
N LYS A 20 -9.80 -3.08 -29.02
CA LYS A 20 -10.45 -2.39 -30.16
C LYS A 20 -10.70 -3.30 -31.36
N ARG A 21 -10.15 -4.50 -31.40
CA ARG A 21 -10.25 -5.45 -32.50
C ARG A 21 -11.29 -6.53 -32.19
N GLY A 22 -12.19 -6.78 -33.12
CA GLY A 22 -13.25 -7.79 -32.96
C GLY A 22 -12.75 -9.24 -33.12
N LYS A 23 -11.62 -9.44 -33.81
CA LYS A 23 -10.93 -10.74 -33.96
C LYS A 23 -9.44 -10.53 -33.74
N LEU A 24 -8.77 -11.52 -33.16
CA LEU A 24 -7.33 -11.53 -32.99
C LEU A 24 -6.72 -12.68 -33.76
N THR A 25 -5.54 -12.45 -34.31
CA THR A 25 -4.71 -13.45 -34.96
C THR A 25 -3.60 -13.89 -34.02
N GLU A 26 -3.03 -15.08 -34.21
CA GLU A 26 -1.87 -15.52 -33.41
C GLU A 26 -0.67 -14.56 -33.52
N LEU A 27 -0.49 -13.92 -34.67
CA LEU A 27 0.59 -12.97 -34.89
C LEU A 27 0.40 -11.73 -34.00
N GLU A 28 -0.81 -11.20 -33.91
CA GLU A 28 -1.14 -10.04 -33.09
C GLU A 28 -0.98 -10.36 -31.57
N ILE A 29 -1.32 -11.58 -31.15
CA ILE A 29 -1.07 -12.04 -29.78
C ILE A 29 0.45 -12.11 -29.52
N LYS A 30 1.24 -12.66 -30.45
CA LYS A 30 2.71 -12.72 -30.31
C LYS A 30 3.34 -11.33 -30.24
N GLU A 31 2.88 -10.38 -31.05
CA GLU A 31 3.34 -8.99 -31.02
C GLU A 31 3.01 -8.34 -29.67
N ALA A 32 1.77 -8.45 -29.19
CA ALA A 32 1.37 -7.93 -27.88
C ALA A 32 2.18 -8.55 -26.74
N MET A 33 2.44 -9.85 -26.78
CA MET A 33 3.25 -10.53 -25.77
C MET A 33 4.73 -10.12 -25.82
N ARG A 34 5.24 -9.76 -27.00
CA ARG A 34 6.56 -9.13 -27.11
C ARG A 34 6.60 -7.77 -26.43
N GLU A 35 5.59 -6.91 -26.67
CA GLU A 35 5.47 -5.62 -25.98
C GLU A 35 5.34 -5.81 -24.46
N VAL A 36 4.54 -6.78 -23.99
CA VAL A 36 4.41 -7.16 -22.57
C VAL A 36 5.76 -7.55 -21.97
N ARG A 37 6.55 -8.38 -22.67
CA ARG A 37 7.89 -8.75 -22.19
C ARG A 37 8.80 -7.54 -22.03
N ILE A 38 8.80 -6.63 -23.00
CA ILE A 38 9.60 -5.40 -22.93
C ILE A 38 9.14 -4.57 -21.74
N ALA A 39 7.83 -4.38 -21.53
CA ALA A 39 7.28 -3.63 -20.40
C ALA A 39 7.70 -4.23 -19.06
N LEU A 40 7.71 -5.55 -18.92
CA LEU A 40 8.16 -6.24 -17.71
C LEU A 40 9.66 -6.04 -17.47
N LEU A 41 10.49 -6.13 -18.50
CA LEU A 41 11.95 -5.91 -18.37
C LEU A 41 12.27 -4.46 -18.01
N GLU A 42 11.59 -3.49 -18.60
CA GLU A 42 11.72 -2.07 -18.26
C GLU A 42 11.19 -1.73 -16.85
N ALA A 43 10.33 -2.59 -16.31
CA ALA A 43 9.89 -2.54 -14.93
C ALA A 43 10.81 -3.29 -13.95
N ASP A 44 12.01 -3.66 -14.36
CA ASP A 44 12.99 -4.42 -13.57
C ASP A 44 12.52 -5.84 -13.15
N VAL A 45 11.64 -6.48 -13.94
CA VAL A 45 11.34 -7.90 -13.74
C VAL A 45 12.50 -8.75 -14.23
N ASN A 46 12.86 -9.79 -13.47
CA ASN A 46 13.91 -10.72 -13.86
C ASN A 46 13.64 -11.34 -15.24
N TYR A 47 14.68 -11.41 -16.09
CA TYR A 47 14.58 -11.89 -17.47
C TYR A 47 13.93 -13.28 -17.59
N MET A 48 14.37 -14.22 -16.75
CA MET A 48 13.84 -15.59 -16.78
C MET A 48 12.37 -15.64 -16.37
N VAL A 49 12.00 -14.83 -15.39
CA VAL A 49 10.61 -14.67 -14.92
C VAL A 49 9.74 -14.08 -16.05
N ALA A 50 10.18 -12.98 -16.66
CA ALA A 50 9.46 -12.34 -17.77
C ALA A 50 9.34 -13.27 -18.98
N LYS A 51 10.39 -14.02 -19.32
CA LYS A 51 10.39 -14.99 -20.42
C LYS A 51 9.39 -16.13 -20.18
N LYS A 52 9.41 -16.70 -18.99
CA LYS A 52 8.48 -17.79 -18.61
C LYS A 52 7.05 -17.28 -18.60
N PHE A 53 6.78 -16.15 -17.96
CA PHE A 53 5.46 -15.54 -17.91
C PHE A 53 4.86 -15.33 -19.31
N VAL A 54 5.63 -14.72 -20.22
CA VAL A 54 5.18 -14.49 -21.61
C VAL A 54 4.92 -15.80 -22.36
N ALA A 55 5.73 -16.84 -22.12
CA ALA A 55 5.52 -18.14 -22.73
C ALA A 55 4.21 -18.78 -22.25
N ASP A 56 3.97 -18.76 -20.91
CA ASP A 56 2.78 -19.34 -20.29
C ASP A 56 1.50 -18.60 -20.76
N VAL A 57 1.52 -17.26 -20.78
CA VAL A 57 0.41 -16.45 -21.32
C VAL A 57 0.18 -16.72 -22.80
N SER A 58 1.24 -16.75 -23.63
CA SER A 58 1.11 -16.98 -25.08
C SER A 58 0.48 -18.34 -25.37
N ALA A 59 0.90 -19.39 -24.66
CA ALA A 59 0.34 -20.73 -24.81
C ALA A 59 -1.17 -20.76 -24.53
N LYS A 60 -1.62 -20.09 -23.45
CA LYS A 60 -3.05 -20.01 -23.09
C LYS A 60 -3.83 -19.08 -24.02
N ALA A 61 -3.26 -17.96 -24.41
CA ALA A 61 -3.90 -16.96 -25.28
C ALA A 61 -4.09 -17.45 -26.74
N SER A 62 -3.27 -18.39 -27.22
CA SER A 62 -3.39 -18.99 -28.56
C SER A 62 -4.38 -20.18 -28.60
N GLY A 63 -5.06 -20.50 -27.49
CA GLY A 63 -6.04 -21.58 -27.44
C GLY A 63 -7.29 -21.29 -28.27
N GLU A 64 -7.94 -22.37 -28.77
CA GLU A 64 -9.14 -22.26 -29.61
C GLU A 64 -10.29 -21.49 -28.96
N GLU A 65 -10.47 -21.57 -27.65
CA GLU A 65 -11.51 -20.86 -26.90
C GLU A 65 -11.35 -19.36 -27.00
N VAL A 66 -10.11 -18.86 -26.94
CA VAL A 66 -9.80 -17.43 -27.06
C VAL A 66 -10.02 -16.96 -28.51
N MET A 67 -9.54 -17.74 -29.48
CA MET A 67 -9.62 -17.37 -30.89
C MET A 67 -11.06 -17.38 -31.42
N LYS A 68 -11.92 -18.23 -30.87
CA LYS A 68 -13.35 -18.34 -31.22
C LYS A 68 -14.26 -17.40 -30.41
N SER A 69 -13.73 -16.70 -29.41
CA SER A 69 -14.49 -15.79 -28.55
C SER A 69 -15.01 -14.57 -29.30
N LEU A 70 -16.16 -14.05 -28.87
CA LEU A 70 -16.69 -12.75 -29.30
C LEU A 70 -15.89 -11.56 -28.74
N THR A 71 -15.12 -11.79 -27.66
CA THR A 71 -14.31 -10.76 -26.97
C THR A 71 -12.88 -11.27 -26.71
N PRO A 72 -12.11 -11.63 -27.77
CA PRO A 72 -10.81 -12.27 -27.58
C PRO A 72 -9.80 -11.37 -26.86
N GLY A 73 -9.82 -10.05 -27.08
CA GLY A 73 -8.95 -9.11 -26.38
C GLY A 73 -9.20 -9.08 -24.86
N GLN A 74 -10.44 -9.18 -24.42
CA GLN A 74 -10.77 -9.25 -22.98
C GLN A 74 -10.34 -10.59 -22.36
N MET A 75 -10.45 -11.69 -23.11
CA MET A 75 -9.97 -13.00 -22.66
C MET A 75 -8.45 -13.01 -22.49
N VAL A 76 -7.69 -12.40 -23.41
CA VAL A 76 -6.24 -12.27 -23.27
C VAL A 76 -5.88 -11.45 -22.00
N ILE A 77 -6.57 -10.34 -21.73
CA ILE A 77 -6.36 -9.55 -20.52
C ILE A 77 -6.65 -10.37 -19.26
N LYS A 78 -7.73 -11.15 -19.27
CA LYS A 78 -8.06 -12.06 -18.16
C LYS A 78 -6.94 -13.09 -17.94
N ILE A 79 -6.46 -13.74 -18.98
CA ILE A 79 -5.35 -14.70 -18.91
C ILE A 79 -4.11 -14.04 -18.31
N VAL A 80 -3.74 -12.82 -18.78
CA VAL A 80 -2.60 -12.06 -18.22
C VAL A 80 -2.81 -11.78 -16.73
N LYS A 81 -4.02 -11.38 -16.32
CA LYS A 81 -4.35 -11.14 -14.91
C LYS A 81 -4.19 -12.41 -14.08
N ASP A 82 -4.75 -13.51 -14.55
CA ASP A 82 -4.71 -14.79 -13.84
C ASP A 82 -3.27 -15.30 -13.70
N GLU A 83 -2.44 -15.17 -14.75
CA GLU A 83 -1.02 -15.52 -14.72
C GLU A 83 -0.19 -14.59 -13.82
N LEU A 84 -0.45 -13.27 -13.83
CA LEU A 84 0.20 -12.34 -12.89
C LEU A 84 -0.17 -12.69 -11.45
N THR A 85 -1.44 -12.97 -11.21
CA THR A 85 -1.91 -13.37 -9.87
C THR A 85 -1.23 -14.68 -9.44
N ALA A 86 -1.19 -15.70 -10.29
CA ALA A 86 -0.52 -16.97 -10.01
C ALA A 86 0.98 -16.80 -9.74
N LEU A 87 1.66 -15.92 -10.50
CA LEU A 87 3.08 -15.64 -10.36
C LEU A 87 3.44 -15.14 -8.94
N ILE A 88 2.57 -14.30 -8.35
CA ILE A 88 2.80 -13.67 -7.04
C ILE A 88 2.01 -14.30 -5.89
N SER A 89 1.10 -15.23 -6.19
CA SER A 89 0.30 -15.95 -5.18
C SER A 89 1.10 -17.03 -4.46
N SER A 90 0.70 -17.31 -3.22
CA SER A 90 1.22 -18.42 -2.41
C SER A 90 0.15 -18.87 -1.41
N ASP A 91 0.16 -20.15 -1.05
CA ASP A 91 -0.77 -20.75 -0.08
C ASP A 91 -0.59 -20.22 1.35
N HIS A 92 0.55 -19.60 1.67
CA HIS A 92 0.92 -19.17 3.03
C HIS A 92 1.20 -17.68 3.14
N GLN A 93 0.33 -16.83 2.58
CA GLN A 93 0.54 -15.37 2.64
C GLN A 93 0.31 -14.77 4.03
N LYS A 94 -0.55 -15.35 4.85
CA LYS A 94 -0.80 -14.91 6.23
C LYS A 94 0.39 -15.22 7.13
N LEU A 95 0.54 -14.45 8.22
CA LEU A 95 1.49 -14.77 9.26
C LEU A 95 1.14 -16.11 9.91
N ARG A 96 2.17 -16.93 10.11
CA ARG A 96 2.04 -18.14 10.94
C ARG A 96 1.99 -17.73 12.40
N VAL A 97 1.10 -18.33 13.15
CA VAL A 97 0.94 -18.12 14.59
C VAL A 97 1.41 -19.36 15.31
N SER A 98 2.20 -19.18 16.36
CA SER A 98 2.62 -20.31 17.19
C SER A 98 1.44 -20.85 18.00
N SER A 99 1.35 -22.17 18.12
CA SER A 99 0.39 -22.81 19.02
C SER A 99 0.68 -22.53 20.51
N CYS A 100 1.96 -22.24 20.82
CA CYS A 100 2.40 -21.89 22.16
C CYS A 100 2.97 -20.46 22.13
N PRO A 101 2.31 -19.46 22.71
CA PRO A 101 2.82 -18.10 22.79
C PRO A 101 4.16 -17.99 23.52
N PRO A 102 5.01 -17.03 23.12
CA PRO A 102 4.79 -16.04 22.07
C PRO A 102 5.08 -16.55 20.67
N THR A 103 4.36 -16.01 19.66
CA THR A 103 4.77 -16.09 18.27
C THR A 103 6.01 -15.22 18.06
N VAL A 104 7.10 -15.80 17.56
CA VAL A 104 8.37 -15.10 17.38
C VAL A 104 8.56 -14.76 15.91
N ILE A 105 8.69 -13.47 15.61
CA ILE A 105 8.92 -12.93 14.27
C ILE A 105 10.30 -12.28 14.24
N MET A 106 11.19 -12.80 13.41
CA MET A 106 12.54 -12.26 13.22
C MET A 106 12.55 -11.44 11.93
N MET A 107 12.88 -10.14 12.06
CA MET A 107 12.98 -9.23 10.91
C MET A 107 14.43 -9.14 10.46
N CYS A 108 14.74 -9.50 9.22
CA CYS A 108 16.08 -9.46 8.65
C CYS A 108 16.12 -8.64 7.35
N GLY A 109 17.31 -8.30 6.86
CA GLY A 109 17.53 -7.53 5.63
C GLY A 109 18.68 -6.54 5.73
N LEU A 110 19.01 -5.88 4.63
CA LEU A 110 20.13 -4.94 4.58
C LEU A 110 19.85 -3.63 5.33
N GLN A 111 20.90 -2.86 5.57
CA GLN A 111 20.80 -1.51 6.12
C GLN A 111 20.02 -0.61 5.16
N GLY A 112 19.14 0.24 5.69
CA GLY A 112 18.32 1.14 4.87
C GLY A 112 17.06 0.51 4.25
N ALA A 113 16.89 -0.82 4.35
CA ALA A 113 15.69 -1.49 3.86
C ALA A 113 14.41 -1.17 4.66
N GLY A 114 14.52 -0.51 5.81
CA GLY A 114 13.36 -0.09 6.62
C GLY A 114 12.94 -1.07 7.71
N LYS A 115 13.80 -2.02 8.13
CA LYS A 115 13.50 -3.03 9.16
C LYS A 115 12.85 -2.46 10.42
N THR A 116 13.55 -1.53 11.09
CA THR A 116 13.09 -0.90 12.34
C THR A 116 11.71 -0.26 12.20
N THR A 117 11.49 0.44 11.09
CA THR A 117 10.17 1.04 10.79
C THR A 117 9.11 -0.05 10.56
N MET A 118 9.44 -1.12 9.85
CA MET A 118 8.53 -2.24 9.62
C MET A 118 8.21 -3.01 10.89
N CYS A 119 9.18 -3.17 11.81
CA CYS A 119 8.90 -3.73 13.14
C CYS A 119 7.78 -2.97 13.86
N GLY A 120 7.86 -1.64 13.87
CA GLY A 120 6.83 -0.83 14.51
C GLY A 120 5.50 -0.85 13.77
N LYS A 121 5.49 -0.79 12.44
CA LYS A 121 4.26 -0.89 11.64
C LYS A 121 3.57 -2.23 11.83
N LEU A 122 4.34 -3.33 11.83
CA LEU A 122 3.83 -4.66 12.06
C LEU A 122 3.28 -4.81 13.49
N ALA A 123 3.99 -4.29 14.49
CA ALA A 123 3.52 -4.28 15.87
C ALA A 123 2.22 -3.49 16.01
N TYR A 124 2.11 -2.32 15.38
CA TYR A 124 0.88 -1.53 15.37
C TYR A 124 -0.28 -2.27 14.71
N HIS A 125 -0.04 -2.91 13.55
CA HIS A 125 -1.02 -3.72 12.82
C HIS A 125 -1.53 -4.90 13.67
N LEU A 126 -0.62 -5.63 14.30
CA LEU A 126 -0.97 -6.76 15.18
C LEU A 126 -1.73 -6.30 16.42
N LYS A 127 -1.36 -5.16 17.01
CA LYS A 127 -2.06 -4.57 18.14
C LYS A 127 -3.49 -4.17 17.78
N LYS A 128 -3.72 -3.57 16.61
CA LYS A 128 -5.07 -3.30 16.09
C LYS A 128 -5.91 -4.58 15.94
N SER A 129 -5.26 -5.71 15.64
CA SER A 129 -5.89 -7.02 15.54
C SER A 129 -6.08 -7.73 16.90
N GLY A 130 -5.90 -7.00 18.01
CA GLY A 130 -6.10 -7.53 19.37
C GLY A 130 -4.93 -8.33 19.93
N LYS A 131 -3.74 -8.31 19.28
CA LYS A 131 -2.53 -8.97 19.78
C LYS A 131 -1.78 -8.07 20.77
N LYS A 132 -0.92 -8.68 21.58
CA LYS A 132 -0.05 -7.99 22.54
C LYS A 132 1.42 -8.16 22.13
N PRO A 133 1.91 -7.37 21.14
CA PRO A 133 3.28 -7.49 20.64
C PRO A 133 4.29 -6.83 21.58
N LEU A 134 5.53 -7.40 21.56
CA LEU A 134 6.74 -6.85 22.17
C LEU A 134 7.77 -6.63 21.05
N LEU A 135 8.38 -5.46 20.99
CA LEU A 135 9.51 -5.16 20.11
C LEU A 135 10.83 -5.48 20.83
N VAL A 136 11.82 -6.01 20.11
CA VAL A 136 13.13 -6.37 20.69
C VAL A 136 14.25 -5.74 19.89
N ALA A 137 15.11 -4.95 20.57
CA ALA A 137 16.24 -4.27 19.97
C ALA A 137 17.47 -5.19 19.92
N CYS A 138 17.79 -5.73 18.72
CA CYS A 138 18.99 -6.50 18.46
C CYS A 138 19.96 -5.82 17.46
N ASP A 139 19.64 -4.64 16.91
CA ASP A 139 20.58 -3.81 16.16
C ASP A 139 21.37 -2.92 17.13
N ILE A 140 22.51 -3.43 17.60
CA ILE A 140 23.37 -2.75 18.58
C ILE A 140 24.57 -2.03 17.95
N TYR A 141 24.81 -2.23 16.66
CA TYR A 141 25.98 -1.73 15.96
C TYR A 141 25.82 -0.30 15.45
N ARG A 142 24.59 0.12 15.19
CA ARG A 142 24.33 1.49 14.77
C ARG A 142 24.08 2.38 15.97
N PRO A 143 24.77 3.54 16.04
CA PRO A 143 24.57 4.52 17.09
C PRO A 143 23.13 4.88 17.27
N ALA A 144 22.28 4.99 17.77
CA ALA A 144 20.89 5.37 17.81
C ALA A 144 19.86 4.31 17.33
N ALA A 145 20.24 3.08 16.95
CA ALA A 145 19.28 2.08 16.48
C ALA A 145 18.27 1.70 17.58
N ILE A 146 18.76 1.51 18.81
CA ILE A 146 17.91 1.22 19.96
C ILE A 146 16.94 2.38 20.21
N ASN A 147 17.44 3.63 20.23
CA ASN A 147 16.58 4.81 20.40
C ASN A 147 15.57 4.94 19.28
N GLN A 148 15.96 4.63 18.03
CA GLN A 148 15.05 4.61 16.89
C GLN A 148 13.90 3.63 17.10
N LEU A 149 14.20 2.40 17.53
CA LEU A 149 13.17 1.41 17.83
C LEU A 149 12.27 1.84 19.00
N GLN A 150 12.84 2.48 20.04
CA GLN A 150 12.06 3.04 21.14
C GLN A 150 11.10 4.14 20.69
N VAL A 151 11.52 5.06 19.80
CA VAL A 151 10.67 6.10 19.23
C VAL A 151 9.53 5.47 18.42
N VAL A 152 9.86 4.51 17.58
CA VAL A 152 8.88 3.77 16.76
C VAL A 152 7.91 2.98 17.66
N GLY A 153 8.41 2.31 18.69
CA GLY A 153 7.59 1.59 19.67
C GLY A 153 6.64 2.52 20.42
N LYS A 154 7.11 3.69 20.84
CA LYS A 154 6.28 4.72 21.46
C LYS A 154 5.18 5.21 20.51
N THR A 155 5.50 5.44 19.25
CA THR A 155 4.52 5.84 18.22
C THR A 155 3.47 4.76 17.98
N ALA A 156 3.87 3.48 17.98
CA ALA A 156 2.98 2.33 17.87
C ALA A 156 2.24 2.02 19.19
N ASN A 157 2.61 2.68 20.29
CA ASN A 157 2.18 2.37 21.65
C ASN A 157 2.42 0.88 22.00
N VAL A 158 3.64 0.40 21.74
CA VAL A 158 4.12 -0.96 21.98
C VAL A 158 5.42 -0.90 22.77
N GLU A 159 5.58 -1.81 23.74
CA GLU A 159 6.78 -1.90 24.57
C GLU A 159 7.98 -2.38 23.76
N VAL A 160 9.16 -1.84 24.10
CA VAL A 160 10.45 -2.21 23.52
C VAL A 160 11.34 -2.82 24.59
N PHE A 161 11.72 -4.06 24.37
CA PHE A 161 12.72 -4.75 25.18
C PHE A 161 14.13 -4.49 24.63
N GLU A 162 15.01 -3.96 25.46
CA GLU A 162 16.39 -3.69 25.11
C GLU A 162 17.35 -4.04 26.28
N ARG A 163 18.62 -4.22 25.98
CA ARG A 163 19.71 -4.48 26.94
C ARG A 163 20.98 -3.72 26.56
N GLY A 164 20.83 -2.51 26.02
CA GLY A 164 21.97 -1.72 25.56
C GLY A 164 22.81 -2.47 24.53
N THR A 165 24.12 -2.45 24.70
CA THR A 165 25.08 -3.09 23.78
C THR A 165 25.35 -4.57 24.08
N GLN A 166 24.47 -5.24 24.85
CA GLN A 166 24.57 -6.66 25.10
C GLN A 166 24.49 -7.45 23.77
N ASN A 167 25.21 -8.58 23.71
CA ASN A 167 25.15 -9.50 22.56
C ASN A 167 23.71 -9.77 22.10
N PRO A 168 23.40 -9.58 20.80
CA PRO A 168 22.05 -9.69 20.25
C PRO A 168 21.37 -11.04 20.51
N VAL A 169 22.12 -12.13 20.44
CA VAL A 169 21.61 -13.50 20.69
C VAL A 169 21.10 -13.63 22.11
N LYS A 170 21.86 -13.10 23.10
CA LYS A 170 21.47 -13.11 24.52
C LYS A 170 20.24 -12.24 24.76
N THR A 171 20.20 -11.06 24.15
CA THR A 171 19.07 -10.14 24.23
C THR A 171 17.80 -10.78 23.65
N ALA A 172 17.88 -11.40 22.48
CA ALA A 172 16.79 -12.12 21.88
C ALA A 172 16.25 -13.25 22.76
N LYS A 173 17.14 -14.05 23.37
CA LYS A 173 16.75 -15.11 24.31
C LYS A 173 16.01 -14.55 25.51
N GLN A 174 16.58 -13.55 26.18
CA GLN A 174 15.99 -12.94 27.38
C GLN A 174 14.65 -12.29 27.10
N SER A 175 14.42 -11.77 25.88
CA SER A 175 13.15 -11.21 25.48
C SER A 175 12.00 -12.22 25.49
N LEU A 176 12.28 -13.50 25.17
CA LEU A 176 11.27 -14.57 25.22
C LEU A 176 10.83 -14.87 26.65
N ASP A 177 11.78 -14.90 27.59
CA ASP A 177 11.45 -15.09 29.02
C ASP A 177 10.67 -13.91 29.56
N HIS A 178 11.03 -12.68 29.16
CA HIS A 178 10.30 -11.47 29.50
C HIS A 178 8.88 -11.51 28.91
N ALA A 179 8.74 -11.86 27.63
CA ALA A 179 7.46 -11.95 26.97
C ALA A 179 6.51 -12.94 27.66
N ARG A 180 7.00 -14.13 28.03
CA ARG A 180 6.20 -15.14 28.75
C ARG A 180 5.76 -14.63 30.13
N LYS A 181 6.66 -14.01 30.89
CA LYS A 181 6.38 -13.48 32.24
C LYS A 181 5.35 -12.33 32.21
N GLN A 182 5.41 -11.48 31.19
CA GLN A 182 4.52 -10.31 31.05
C GLN A 182 3.27 -10.58 30.20
N GLY A 183 3.12 -11.81 29.68
CA GLY A 183 1.95 -12.22 28.89
C GLY A 183 1.87 -11.55 27.52
N TYR A 184 3.00 -11.32 26.85
CA TYR A 184 3.05 -10.95 25.43
C TYR A 184 2.79 -12.20 24.57
N ASP A 185 1.95 -12.06 23.56
CA ASP A 185 1.62 -13.16 22.65
C ASP A 185 2.47 -13.18 21.38
N THR A 186 3.15 -12.07 21.10
CA THR A 186 3.98 -11.90 19.89
C THR A 186 5.26 -11.15 20.25
N VAL A 187 6.39 -11.62 19.73
CA VAL A 187 7.71 -10.99 19.86
C VAL A 187 8.24 -10.68 18.47
N ILE A 188 8.60 -9.43 18.22
CA ILE A 188 9.17 -8.95 16.95
C ILE A 188 10.60 -8.51 17.19
N ILE A 189 11.56 -9.23 16.61
CA ILE A 189 12.98 -9.00 16.79
C ILE A 189 13.51 -8.14 15.64
N ASP A 190 13.94 -6.92 15.95
CA ASP A 190 14.64 -6.02 15.01
C ASP A 190 16.12 -6.36 15.01
N THR A 191 16.59 -7.02 13.95
CA THR A 191 17.99 -7.45 13.85
C THR A 191 18.86 -6.39 13.15
N ALA A 192 20.17 -6.49 13.35
CA ALA A 192 21.14 -5.67 12.64
C ALA A 192 21.00 -5.79 11.11
N GLY A 193 21.38 -4.74 10.41
CA GLY A 193 21.56 -4.75 8.96
C GLY A 193 22.93 -4.18 8.62
N ARG A 194 23.60 -4.80 7.64
CA ARG A 194 24.83 -4.29 7.06
C ARG A 194 24.56 -3.72 5.67
N LEU A 195 25.49 -2.92 5.14
CA LEU A 195 25.38 -2.35 3.79
C LEU A 195 25.38 -3.44 2.71
N HIS A 196 26.11 -4.52 2.97
CA HIS A 196 26.21 -5.68 2.08
C HIS A 196 26.04 -6.97 2.86
N ILE A 197 25.68 -8.04 2.16
CA ILE A 197 25.65 -9.38 2.71
C ILE A 197 27.09 -9.80 2.99
N ASN A 198 27.40 -10.11 4.23
CA ASN A 198 28.69 -10.64 4.65
C ASN A 198 28.49 -11.80 5.63
N GLN A 199 29.55 -12.61 5.82
CA GLN A 199 29.46 -13.80 6.65
C GLN A 199 29.12 -13.50 8.10
N GLU A 200 29.66 -12.42 8.66
CA GLU A 200 29.44 -12.04 10.07
C GLU A 200 27.95 -11.74 10.33
N LEU A 201 27.28 -11.04 9.41
CA LEU A 201 25.83 -10.77 9.53
C LEU A 201 25.05 -12.08 9.47
N MET A 202 25.38 -12.95 8.52
CA MET A 202 24.66 -14.22 8.34
C MET A 202 24.86 -15.15 9.52
N ASP A 203 26.05 -15.21 10.09
CA ASP A 203 26.34 -16.03 11.27
C ASP A 203 25.57 -15.52 12.49
N GLU A 204 25.56 -14.20 12.74
CA GLU A 204 24.75 -13.61 13.82
C GLU A 204 23.26 -13.93 13.66
N LEU A 205 22.71 -13.79 12.44
CA LEU A 205 21.30 -14.09 12.17
C LEU A 205 21.00 -15.59 12.34
N LYS A 206 21.93 -16.48 11.95
CA LYS A 206 21.82 -17.94 12.17
C LYS A 206 21.85 -18.27 13.66
N ASP A 207 22.68 -17.60 14.44
CA ASP A 207 22.76 -17.80 15.90
C ASP A 207 21.48 -17.32 16.60
N ILE A 208 20.95 -16.14 16.23
CA ILE A 208 19.65 -15.68 16.74
C ILE A 208 18.56 -16.69 16.36
N LYS A 209 18.48 -17.11 15.08
CA LYS A 209 17.50 -18.11 14.61
C LYS A 209 17.58 -19.41 15.42
N LYS A 210 18.78 -19.93 15.68
CA LYS A 210 18.99 -21.16 16.44
C LYS A 210 18.49 -21.04 17.87
N GLU A 211 18.73 -19.88 18.52
CA GLU A 211 18.39 -19.66 19.93
C GLU A 211 16.89 -19.40 20.13
N VAL A 212 16.26 -18.57 19.30
CA VAL A 212 14.87 -18.17 19.50
C VAL A 212 13.86 -19.01 18.73
N LYS A 213 14.30 -19.82 17.78
CA LYS A 213 13.46 -20.68 16.91
C LYS A 213 12.24 -19.94 16.38
N PRO A 214 12.43 -18.91 15.55
CA PRO A 214 11.34 -18.02 15.14
C PRO A 214 10.26 -18.79 14.39
N THR A 215 9.01 -18.44 14.62
CA THR A 215 7.83 -18.91 13.86
C THR A 215 7.85 -18.35 12.45
N GLU A 216 8.32 -17.10 12.32
CA GLU A 216 8.48 -16.38 11.06
C GLU A 216 9.86 -15.72 10.97
N ILE A 217 10.48 -15.83 9.79
CA ILE A 217 11.65 -15.05 9.41
C ILE A 217 11.24 -14.20 8.23
N LEU A 218 11.05 -12.90 8.46
CA LEU A 218 10.58 -11.96 7.45
C LEU A 218 11.76 -11.14 6.92
N LEU A 219 12.03 -11.29 5.63
CA LEU A 219 13.01 -10.46 4.94
C LEU A 219 12.38 -9.13 4.54
N VAL A 220 12.95 -8.04 5.01
CA VAL A 220 12.56 -6.68 4.63
C VAL A 220 13.42 -6.22 3.46
N VAL A 221 12.77 -5.87 2.34
CA VAL A 221 13.43 -5.49 1.10
C VAL A 221 12.86 -4.17 0.60
N ASP A 222 13.73 -3.28 0.16
CA ASP A 222 13.37 -2.05 -0.51
C ASP A 222 12.95 -2.34 -1.96
N SER A 223 11.69 -2.07 -2.32
CA SER A 223 11.17 -2.34 -3.66
C SER A 223 11.86 -1.52 -4.75
N MET A 224 12.45 -0.38 -4.38
CA MET A 224 13.11 0.53 -5.33
C MET A 224 14.48 0.03 -5.78
N THR A 225 15.05 -0.98 -5.13
CA THR A 225 16.38 -1.54 -5.49
C THR A 225 16.34 -2.46 -6.73
N GLY A 226 15.15 -2.69 -7.31
CA GLY A 226 15.02 -3.43 -8.57
C GLY A 226 15.55 -4.87 -8.48
N GLN A 227 16.46 -5.25 -9.37
CA GLN A 227 17.03 -6.62 -9.43
C GLN A 227 17.91 -6.97 -8.22
N ASP A 228 18.53 -5.99 -7.56
CA ASP A 228 19.30 -6.24 -6.34
C ASP A 228 18.43 -6.81 -5.23
N ALA A 229 17.15 -6.37 -5.15
CA ALA A 229 16.17 -6.92 -4.22
C ALA A 229 16.01 -8.44 -4.39
N VAL A 230 16.08 -8.93 -5.60
CA VAL A 230 15.93 -10.35 -5.93
C VAL A 230 17.16 -11.14 -5.49
N THR A 231 18.35 -10.64 -5.80
CA THR A 231 19.62 -11.24 -5.39
C THR A 231 19.75 -11.31 -3.86
N ILE A 232 19.34 -10.23 -3.17
CA ILE A 232 19.29 -10.17 -1.72
C ILE A 232 18.32 -11.24 -1.18
N ALA A 233 17.13 -11.34 -1.75
CA ALA A 233 16.10 -12.26 -1.30
C ALA A 233 16.56 -13.73 -1.48
N GLU A 234 17.20 -14.05 -2.60
CA GLU A 234 17.75 -15.37 -2.86
C GLU A 234 18.85 -15.74 -1.86
N SER A 235 19.80 -14.84 -1.60
CA SER A 235 20.87 -15.08 -0.63
C SER A 235 20.34 -15.28 0.79
N PHE A 236 19.45 -14.41 1.28
CA PHE A 236 18.84 -14.57 2.60
C PHE A 236 17.99 -15.83 2.69
N HIS A 237 17.34 -16.24 1.60
CA HIS A 237 16.59 -17.48 1.58
C HIS A 237 17.48 -18.71 1.71
N ASN A 238 18.58 -18.76 0.94
CA ASN A 238 19.53 -19.86 0.98
C ASN A 238 20.18 -20.03 2.36
N ASP A 239 20.50 -18.92 3.02
CA ASP A 239 21.20 -18.94 4.31
C ASP A 239 20.25 -19.14 5.51
N LEU A 240 19.08 -18.51 5.50
CA LEU A 240 18.18 -18.44 6.66
C LEU A 240 16.86 -19.18 6.45
N ASP A 241 16.55 -19.68 5.25
CA ASP A 241 15.23 -20.25 4.92
C ASP A 241 14.10 -19.29 5.36
N ILE A 242 14.10 -18.09 4.80
CA ILE A 242 13.07 -17.08 5.12
C ILE A 242 11.66 -17.64 4.91
N SER A 243 10.71 -17.24 5.74
CA SER A 243 9.32 -17.68 5.64
C SER A 243 8.44 -16.74 4.82
N GLY A 244 8.89 -15.51 4.59
CA GLY A 244 8.19 -14.51 3.80
C GLY A 244 8.99 -13.24 3.63
N VAL A 245 8.46 -12.35 2.79
CA VAL A 245 9.07 -11.06 2.45
C VAL A 245 8.13 -9.93 2.80
N VAL A 246 8.69 -8.81 3.24
CA VAL A 246 8.01 -7.52 3.45
C VAL A 246 8.63 -6.52 2.50
N LEU A 247 7.86 -5.97 1.59
CA LEU A 247 8.30 -4.93 0.67
C LEU A 247 8.12 -3.56 1.32
N THR A 248 9.15 -2.72 1.24
CA THR A 248 9.11 -1.33 1.72
C THR A 248 9.17 -0.35 0.56
N LYS A 249 8.82 0.91 0.83
CA LYS A 249 8.87 2.03 -0.12
C LYS A 249 8.08 1.78 -1.42
N LEU A 250 7.03 0.98 -1.33
CA LEU A 250 6.21 0.65 -2.49
C LEU A 250 5.48 1.88 -3.06
N ASP A 251 5.23 2.89 -2.21
CA ASP A 251 4.69 4.20 -2.57
C ASP A 251 5.61 5.00 -3.51
N GLY A 252 6.92 4.76 -3.48
CA GLY A 252 7.91 5.31 -4.41
C GLY A 252 8.16 4.45 -5.66
N ASP A 253 7.74 3.19 -5.63
CA ASP A 253 7.99 2.24 -6.72
C ASP A 253 6.90 2.32 -7.81
N THR A 254 7.26 2.93 -8.93
CA THR A 254 6.40 3.01 -10.11
C THR A 254 6.52 1.81 -11.04
N ARG A 255 7.53 0.94 -10.84
CA ARG A 255 7.89 -0.19 -11.69
C ARG A 255 7.31 -1.53 -11.21
N GLY A 256 7.53 -1.88 -9.94
CA GLY A 256 6.96 -3.08 -9.30
C GLY A 256 7.60 -4.42 -9.66
N GLY A 257 8.69 -4.41 -10.41
CA GLY A 257 9.33 -5.64 -10.90
C GLY A 257 9.94 -6.51 -9.80
N ALA A 258 10.41 -5.90 -8.72
CA ALA A 258 10.94 -6.62 -7.56
C ALA A 258 9.88 -7.57 -6.97
N ALA A 259 8.62 -7.10 -6.80
CA ALA A 259 7.54 -7.91 -6.28
C ALA A 259 7.27 -9.16 -7.11
N LEU A 260 7.26 -9.01 -8.46
CA LEU A 260 7.04 -10.13 -9.38
C LEU A 260 8.20 -11.13 -9.36
N SER A 261 9.43 -10.65 -9.23
CA SER A 261 10.63 -11.49 -9.33
C SER A 261 10.97 -12.22 -8.03
N ILE A 262 10.84 -11.58 -6.87
CA ILE A 262 11.20 -12.15 -5.57
C ILE A 262 10.44 -13.45 -5.32
N LYS A 263 9.11 -13.44 -5.49
CA LYS A 263 8.29 -14.63 -5.29
C LYS A 263 8.64 -15.73 -6.30
N ALA A 264 8.84 -15.38 -7.57
CA ALA A 264 9.14 -16.36 -8.62
C ALA A 264 10.49 -17.08 -8.38
N ILE A 265 11.47 -16.37 -7.83
CA ILE A 265 12.82 -16.91 -7.61
C ILE A 265 12.95 -17.62 -6.27
N THR A 266 12.46 -17.01 -5.19
CA THR A 266 12.61 -17.59 -3.83
C THR A 266 11.52 -18.63 -3.49
N GLY A 267 10.41 -18.64 -4.22
CA GLY A 267 9.22 -19.41 -3.85
C GLY A 267 8.50 -18.90 -2.59
N LYS A 268 9.04 -17.88 -1.90
CA LYS A 268 8.50 -17.39 -0.63
C LYS A 268 7.45 -16.28 -0.84
N PRO A 269 6.37 -16.26 -0.02
CA PRO A 269 5.31 -15.27 -0.16
C PRO A 269 5.77 -13.86 0.22
N ILE A 270 5.24 -12.87 -0.48
CA ILE A 270 5.23 -11.51 0.04
C ILE A 270 4.04 -11.40 0.99
N LYS A 271 4.28 -11.07 2.26
CA LYS A 271 3.25 -11.04 3.30
C LYS A 271 2.68 -9.64 3.53
N PHE A 272 3.54 -8.63 3.46
CA PHE A 272 3.17 -7.24 3.70
C PHE A 272 3.86 -6.30 2.73
N SER A 273 3.24 -5.15 2.54
CA SER A 273 3.80 -4.01 1.81
C SER A 273 3.70 -2.73 2.63
N GLY A 274 4.81 -1.99 2.72
CA GLY A 274 4.86 -0.64 3.25
C GLY A 274 4.53 0.35 2.13
N VAL A 275 3.45 1.09 2.31
CA VAL A 275 2.84 1.96 1.29
C VAL A 275 2.90 3.44 1.66
N GLY A 276 3.76 3.84 2.56
CA GLY A 276 3.95 5.22 3.01
C GLY A 276 4.78 5.29 4.29
N GLU A 277 4.88 6.48 4.89
CA GLU A 277 5.76 6.75 6.04
C GLU A 277 5.06 6.59 7.40
N LYS A 278 3.75 6.74 7.47
CA LYS A 278 2.99 6.68 8.72
C LYS A 278 3.02 5.28 9.33
N ILE A 279 2.85 5.20 10.64
CA ILE A 279 2.85 3.93 11.38
C ILE A 279 1.75 2.96 10.92
N GLY A 280 0.64 3.47 10.40
CA GLY A 280 -0.47 2.69 9.85
C GLY A 280 -0.30 2.28 8.39
N ASP A 281 0.74 2.77 7.69
CA ASP A 281 0.93 2.51 6.26
C ASP A 281 1.62 1.14 6.04
N LEU A 282 0.98 0.08 6.51
CA LEU A 282 1.32 -1.31 6.28
C LEU A 282 0.06 -2.04 5.82
N GLU A 283 0.11 -2.63 4.65
CA GLU A 283 -0.99 -3.41 4.08
C GLU A 283 -0.58 -4.88 3.94
N PRO A 284 -1.47 -5.84 4.23
CA PRO A 284 -1.30 -7.22 3.79
C PRO A 284 -1.16 -7.26 2.27
N PHE A 285 -0.32 -8.13 1.76
CA PHE A 285 -0.08 -8.24 0.33
C PHE A 285 -1.15 -9.15 -0.32
N TYR A 286 -2.01 -8.59 -1.16
CA TYR A 286 -3.06 -9.30 -1.88
C TYR A 286 -2.70 -9.43 -3.38
N PRO A 287 -2.30 -10.62 -3.86
CA PRO A 287 -1.86 -10.82 -5.25
C PRO A 287 -2.82 -10.37 -6.33
N ASP A 288 -4.10 -10.70 -6.18
CA ASP A 288 -5.15 -10.35 -7.11
C ASP A 288 -5.36 -8.83 -7.23
N ARG A 289 -5.25 -8.10 -6.11
CA ARG A 289 -5.32 -6.64 -6.09
C ARG A 289 -4.08 -6.01 -6.75
N ILE A 290 -2.90 -6.55 -6.46
CA ILE A 290 -1.65 -6.10 -7.09
C ILE A 290 -1.67 -6.35 -8.59
N ALA A 291 -2.09 -7.53 -9.04
CA ALA A 291 -2.26 -7.84 -10.46
C ALA A 291 -3.26 -6.88 -11.13
N SER A 292 -4.37 -6.57 -10.47
CA SER A 292 -5.36 -5.61 -10.97
C SER A 292 -4.79 -4.19 -11.07
N ARG A 293 -3.99 -3.73 -10.08
CA ARG A 293 -3.30 -2.43 -10.11
C ARG A 293 -2.28 -2.36 -11.25
N ILE A 294 -1.48 -3.40 -11.45
CA ILE A 294 -0.51 -3.51 -12.56
C ILE A 294 -1.22 -3.40 -13.90
N LEU A 295 -2.38 -3.99 -14.07
CA LEU A 295 -3.17 -3.95 -15.31
C LEU A 295 -3.99 -2.67 -15.46
N GLY A 296 -3.90 -1.72 -14.53
CA GLY A 296 -4.67 -0.48 -14.56
C GLY A 296 -6.19 -0.68 -14.38
N MET A 297 -6.60 -1.84 -13.87
CA MET A 297 -8.00 -2.16 -13.60
C MET A 297 -8.50 -1.55 -12.29
N GLY A 298 -7.62 -0.88 -11.55
CA GLY A 298 -7.92 -0.31 -10.24
C GLY A 298 -7.94 -1.35 -9.11
N ASP A 299 -8.29 -0.87 -7.92
CA ASP A 299 -8.42 -1.69 -6.73
C ASP A 299 -9.59 -1.20 -5.87
N VAL A 300 -10.78 -1.47 -6.33
CA VAL A 300 -12.03 -1.01 -5.68
C VAL A 300 -12.19 -1.61 -4.29
N LEU A 301 -11.73 -2.84 -4.05
CA LEU A 301 -11.85 -3.49 -2.74
C LEU A 301 -11.01 -2.77 -1.69
N SER A 302 -9.74 -2.47 -1.98
CA SER A 302 -8.90 -1.68 -1.07
C SER A 302 -9.46 -0.28 -0.83
N LEU A 303 -10.08 0.35 -1.84
CA LEU A 303 -10.73 1.64 -1.69
C LEU A 303 -11.93 1.55 -0.73
N ILE A 304 -12.76 0.51 -0.86
CA ILE A 304 -13.91 0.27 0.04
C ILE A 304 -13.43 0.03 1.47
N GLU A 305 -12.41 -0.82 1.66
CA GLU A 305 -11.85 -1.10 2.98
C GLU A 305 -11.30 0.18 3.65
N LYS A 306 -10.53 0.99 2.92
CA LYS A 306 -10.03 2.27 3.43
C LYS A 306 -11.17 3.26 3.75
N ALA A 307 -12.24 3.26 2.95
CA ALA A 307 -13.41 4.08 3.22
C ALA A 307 -14.14 3.62 4.50
N GLN A 308 -14.28 2.32 4.70
CA GLN A 308 -14.89 1.75 5.92
C GLN A 308 -14.06 2.00 7.18
N GLU A 309 -12.72 1.99 7.07
CA GLU A 309 -11.85 2.34 8.21
C GLU A 309 -11.88 3.83 8.55
N ALA A 310 -12.08 4.71 7.56
CA ALA A 310 -12.03 6.16 7.75
C ALA A 310 -13.35 6.78 8.20
N VAL A 311 -14.49 6.11 7.94
CA VAL A 311 -15.84 6.62 8.19
C VAL A 311 -16.66 5.58 8.93
N THR A 312 -17.18 5.92 10.10
CA THR A 312 -18.09 5.05 10.85
C THR A 312 -19.44 4.94 10.15
N GLU A 313 -20.16 3.81 10.35
CA GLU A 313 -21.50 3.62 9.80
C GLU A 313 -22.45 4.76 10.21
N GLU A 314 -22.30 5.28 11.43
CA GLU A 314 -23.12 6.38 11.94
C GLU A 314 -22.83 7.70 11.22
N GLU A 315 -21.55 8.00 10.93
CA GLU A 315 -21.15 9.17 10.15
C GLU A 315 -21.63 9.05 8.70
N ALA A 316 -21.52 7.87 8.09
CA ALA A 316 -22.03 7.62 6.75
C ALA A 316 -23.54 7.79 6.66
N ARG A 317 -24.29 7.32 7.67
CA ARG A 317 -25.75 7.49 7.74
C ARG A 317 -26.13 8.96 7.90
N LYS A 318 -25.52 9.68 8.84
CA LYS A 318 -25.74 11.13 9.05
C LYS A 318 -25.46 11.93 7.79
N MET A 319 -24.39 11.59 7.08
CA MET A 319 -24.04 12.23 5.81
C MET A 319 -25.11 11.98 4.74
N THR A 320 -25.61 10.74 4.64
CA THR A 320 -26.67 10.38 3.70
C THR A 320 -27.98 11.11 4.01
N GLU A 321 -28.35 11.26 5.29
CA GLU A 321 -29.52 12.02 5.73
C GLU A 321 -29.37 13.49 5.38
N LYS A 322 -28.27 14.14 5.69
CA LYS A 322 -27.99 15.55 5.33
C LYS A 322 -28.00 15.78 3.82
N LEU A 323 -27.49 14.84 3.04
CA LEU A 323 -27.58 14.89 1.58
C LEU A 323 -29.05 14.80 1.09
N ARG A 324 -29.91 14.00 1.74
CA ARG A 324 -31.31 13.91 1.43
C ARG A 324 -32.05 15.23 1.72
N GLU A 325 -31.67 15.94 2.78
CA GLU A 325 -32.28 17.18 3.23
C GLU A 325 -31.74 18.43 2.51
N ASN A 326 -30.75 18.30 1.61
CA ASN A 326 -30.03 19.43 1.01
C ASN A 326 -29.34 20.36 2.04
N SER A 327 -29.01 19.86 3.21
CA SER A 327 -28.43 20.61 4.34
C SER A 327 -26.91 20.51 4.43
N PHE A 328 -26.24 20.29 3.30
CA PHE A 328 -24.78 20.18 3.23
C PHE A 328 -24.11 21.53 3.51
N THR A 329 -23.24 21.57 4.52
CA THR A 329 -22.60 22.78 5.07
C THR A 329 -21.09 22.74 4.94
N PHE A 330 -20.38 23.84 5.23
CA PHE A 330 -18.91 23.83 5.32
C PHE A 330 -18.39 23.01 6.50
N GLU A 331 -19.15 22.76 7.55
CA GLU A 331 -18.78 21.83 8.61
C GLU A 331 -18.74 20.39 8.10
N ASP A 332 -19.71 20.02 7.27
CA ASP A 332 -19.75 18.69 6.62
C ASP A 332 -18.62 18.54 5.61
N TYR A 333 -18.34 19.59 4.84
CA TYR A 333 -17.25 19.64 3.89
C TYR A 333 -15.89 19.47 4.58
N LEU A 334 -15.68 20.12 5.72
CA LEU A 334 -14.48 19.98 6.55
C LEU A 334 -14.31 18.54 7.07
N THR A 335 -15.39 17.96 7.60
CA THR A 335 -15.41 16.58 8.08
C THR A 335 -15.07 15.59 6.95
N GLN A 336 -15.62 15.84 5.74
CA GLN A 336 -15.33 15.03 4.57
C GLN A 336 -13.85 15.14 4.14
N MET A 337 -13.26 16.35 4.16
CA MET A 337 -11.84 16.55 3.88
C MET A 337 -10.95 15.81 4.90
N GLU A 338 -11.32 15.85 6.18
CA GLU A 338 -10.58 15.13 7.23
C GLU A 338 -10.68 13.60 7.08
N SER A 339 -11.85 13.09 6.70
CA SER A 339 -12.03 11.68 6.41
C SER A 339 -11.20 11.23 5.21
N LEU A 340 -11.17 12.01 4.12
CA LEU A 340 -10.31 11.75 2.96
C LEU A 340 -8.83 11.72 3.36
N LYS A 341 -8.38 12.65 4.22
CA LYS A 341 -6.99 12.68 4.72
C LYS A 341 -6.65 11.46 5.58
N LYS A 342 -7.63 10.90 6.31
CA LYS A 342 -7.46 9.65 7.08
C LYS A 342 -7.33 8.43 6.18
N MET A 343 -7.95 8.43 4.99
CA MET A 343 -7.85 7.33 4.01
C MET A 343 -6.47 7.23 3.34
N GLY A 344 -5.60 8.23 3.49
CA GLY A 344 -4.27 8.27 2.90
C GLY A 344 -4.10 9.34 1.81
N ASN A 345 -3.12 9.14 0.92
CA ASN A 345 -2.85 10.08 -0.17
C ASN A 345 -3.99 10.04 -1.21
N ILE A 346 -4.56 11.20 -1.52
CA ILE A 346 -5.71 11.30 -2.43
C ILE A 346 -5.35 10.83 -3.85
N ASN A 347 -4.13 11.09 -4.31
CA ASN A 347 -3.70 10.66 -5.63
C ASN A 347 -3.64 9.12 -5.73
N ASP A 348 -3.27 8.43 -4.65
CA ASP A 348 -3.28 6.97 -4.57
C ASP A 348 -4.70 6.41 -4.56
N LEU A 349 -5.63 7.05 -3.82
CA LEU A 349 -7.04 6.68 -3.81
C LEU A 349 -7.68 6.82 -5.20
N LEU A 350 -7.36 7.90 -5.92
CA LEU A 350 -7.82 8.10 -7.30
C LEU A 350 -7.24 7.04 -8.25
N GLY A 351 -6.00 6.61 -8.03
CA GLY A 351 -5.38 5.50 -8.77
C GLY A 351 -6.05 4.14 -8.57
N MET A 352 -6.79 3.96 -7.46
CA MET A 352 -7.56 2.74 -7.19
C MET A 352 -8.88 2.67 -7.97
N ILE A 353 -9.35 3.79 -8.53
CA ILE A 353 -10.60 3.84 -9.31
C ILE A 353 -10.32 3.40 -10.76
N PRO A 354 -11.03 2.39 -11.29
CA PRO A 354 -10.84 1.91 -12.65
C PRO A 354 -10.98 3.02 -13.70
N GLY A 355 -10.00 3.16 -14.59
CA GLY A 355 -10.01 4.13 -15.69
C GLY A 355 -9.80 5.59 -15.29
N MET A 356 -9.63 5.91 -14.00
CA MET A 356 -9.41 7.28 -13.53
C MET A 356 -7.94 7.71 -13.72
N SER A 357 -6.99 6.82 -13.55
CA SER A 357 -5.55 7.08 -13.71
C SER A 357 -5.19 7.65 -15.09
N ALA A 358 -5.87 7.21 -16.15
CA ALA A 358 -5.67 7.73 -17.50
C ALA A 358 -6.28 9.14 -17.70
N LYS A 359 -7.37 9.46 -17.01
CA LYS A 359 -8.06 10.77 -17.10
C LYS A 359 -7.41 11.86 -16.26
N LEU A 360 -6.66 11.47 -15.23
CA LEU A 360 -6.00 12.38 -14.29
C LEU A 360 -4.55 12.68 -14.66
N LYS A 361 -4.08 12.28 -15.86
CA LYS A 361 -2.74 12.66 -16.34
C LYS A 361 -2.55 14.17 -16.24
N GLY A 362 -1.65 14.59 -15.35
CA GLY A 362 -1.32 16.00 -15.12
C GLY A 362 -2.17 16.73 -14.05
N ILE A 363 -3.15 16.07 -13.43
CA ILE A 363 -3.92 16.63 -12.31
C ILE A 363 -3.38 15.99 -11.02
N THR A 364 -2.43 16.63 -10.38
CA THR A 364 -2.06 16.32 -9.00
C THR A 364 -2.90 17.20 -8.08
N ILE A 365 -3.66 16.56 -7.18
CA ILE A 365 -4.31 17.31 -6.10
C ILE A 365 -3.21 17.70 -5.13
N ASP A 366 -2.94 19.01 -5.04
CA ASP A 366 -1.93 19.55 -4.13
C ASP A 366 -2.48 19.49 -2.69
N GLU A 367 -1.84 18.69 -1.84
CA GLU A 367 -2.19 18.60 -0.42
C GLU A 367 -2.11 19.97 0.28
N LYS A 368 -1.23 20.86 -0.19
CA LYS A 368 -1.16 22.25 0.32
C LYS A 368 -2.45 23.01 0.06
N GLN A 369 -3.10 22.77 -1.07
CA GLN A 369 -4.38 23.41 -1.38
C GLN A 369 -5.50 22.96 -0.41
N LEU A 370 -5.46 21.70 0.05
CA LEU A 370 -6.40 21.22 1.06
C LEU A 370 -6.17 21.89 2.42
N GLU A 371 -4.91 22.09 2.84
CA GLU A 371 -4.60 22.82 4.07
C GLU A 371 -5.04 24.30 3.97
N VAL A 372 -4.84 24.91 2.81
CA VAL A 372 -5.33 26.28 2.53
C VAL A 372 -6.87 26.32 2.64
N ASN A 373 -7.56 25.39 2.03
CA ASN A 373 -9.02 25.30 2.11
C ASN A 373 -9.51 25.11 3.55
N LYS A 374 -8.83 24.25 4.33
CA LYS A 374 -9.08 24.04 5.75
C LYS A 374 -8.92 25.34 6.55
N ALA A 375 -7.82 26.07 6.36
CA ALA A 375 -7.57 27.34 7.04
C ALA A 375 -8.65 28.39 6.73
N ILE A 376 -9.11 28.47 5.47
CA ILE A 376 -10.21 29.37 5.07
C ILE A 376 -11.51 29.01 5.82
N ILE A 377 -11.88 27.72 5.87
CA ILE A 377 -13.11 27.29 6.54
C ILE A 377 -13.01 27.52 8.05
N GLN A 378 -11.86 27.27 8.66
CA GLN A 378 -11.63 27.53 10.09
C GLN A 378 -11.70 29.00 10.46
N SER A 379 -11.36 29.90 9.52
CA SER A 379 -11.49 31.36 9.69
C SER A 379 -12.93 31.87 9.57
N MET A 380 -13.88 31.03 9.09
CA MET A 380 -15.29 31.36 9.05
C MET A 380 -15.92 31.25 10.45
N THR A 381 -16.89 32.11 10.74
CA THR A 381 -17.76 31.95 11.93
C THR A 381 -18.63 30.71 11.79
N ARG A 382 -19.19 30.22 12.89
CA ARG A 382 -20.12 29.09 12.86
C ARG A 382 -21.32 29.34 11.96
N GLU A 383 -21.89 30.57 12.04
CA GLU A 383 -23.01 30.99 11.20
C GLU A 383 -22.65 30.95 9.70
N GLU A 384 -21.44 31.39 9.33
CA GLU A 384 -20.96 31.38 7.94
C GLU A 384 -20.70 29.95 7.43
N ARG A 385 -20.26 29.06 8.30
CA ARG A 385 -20.08 27.64 7.95
C ARG A 385 -21.41 26.93 7.73
N LEU A 386 -22.44 27.28 8.51
CA LEU A 386 -23.78 26.70 8.38
C LEU A 386 -24.59 27.32 7.25
N ASN A 387 -24.40 28.62 6.98
CA ASN A 387 -25.11 29.35 5.94
C ASN A 387 -24.14 30.12 5.03
N PRO A 388 -23.58 29.48 4.00
CA PRO A 388 -22.59 30.10 3.10
C PRO A 388 -23.12 31.32 2.33
N ASP A 389 -24.44 31.45 2.14
CA ASP A 389 -25.05 32.50 1.35
C ASP A 389 -24.86 33.90 1.99
N ILE A 390 -24.58 33.97 3.30
CA ILE A 390 -24.29 35.22 3.99
C ILE A 390 -22.89 35.76 3.72
N ILE A 391 -22.00 34.98 3.10
CA ILE A 391 -20.61 35.37 2.85
C ILE A 391 -20.52 36.36 1.69
N LYS A 392 -20.77 37.65 1.99
CA LYS A 392 -20.64 38.78 1.04
C LYS A 392 -19.20 39.34 1.04
N ALA A 393 -18.95 40.40 0.27
CA ALA A 393 -17.63 40.97 0.01
C ALA A 393 -16.83 41.30 1.29
N SER A 394 -17.43 41.93 2.29
CA SER A 394 -16.79 42.29 3.55
C SER A 394 -16.36 41.05 4.38
N ARG A 395 -17.24 40.03 4.41
CA ARG A 395 -16.92 38.75 5.09
C ARG A 395 -15.82 37.97 4.38
N ARG A 396 -15.81 37.97 3.02
CA ARG A 396 -14.72 37.35 2.24
C ARG A 396 -13.35 37.99 2.53
N LYS A 397 -13.30 39.32 2.66
CA LYS A 397 -12.08 40.04 3.02
C LYS A 397 -11.59 39.64 4.41
N ARG A 398 -12.47 39.65 5.42
CA ARG A 398 -12.13 39.23 6.78
C ARG A 398 -11.67 37.75 6.86
N ILE A 399 -12.35 36.85 6.14
CA ILE A 399 -11.99 35.43 6.09
C ILE A 399 -10.60 35.27 5.45
N ALA A 400 -10.31 35.98 4.37
CA ALA A 400 -9.02 35.96 3.71
C ALA A 400 -7.89 36.45 4.65
N GLU A 401 -8.10 37.57 5.33
CA GLU A 401 -7.16 38.11 6.31
C GLU A 401 -6.95 37.14 7.48
N GLY A 402 -8.01 36.57 8.04
CA GLY A 402 -7.94 35.64 9.18
C GLY A 402 -7.30 34.28 8.85
N SER A 403 -7.37 33.86 7.61
CA SER A 403 -6.77 32.60 7.13
C SER A 403 -5.36 32.76 6.53
N GLY A 404 -4.85 33.99 6.41
CA GLY A 404 -3.59 34.26 5.74
C GLY A 404 -3.62 33.97 4.23
N THR A 405 -4.82 34.05 3.61
CA THR A 405 -5.04 33.74 2.20
C THR A 405 -5.51 34.96 1.41
N THR A 406 -5.72 34.79 0.10
CA THR A 406 -6.23 35.86 -0.76
C THR A 406 -7.76 35.76 -0.91
N ILE A 407 -8.41 36.88 -1.21
CA ILE A 407 -9.86 36.91 -1.53
C ILE A 407 -10.16 35.97 -2.73
N GLN A 408 -9.23 35.87 -3.65
CA GLN A 408 -9.36 34.98 -4.81
C GLN A 408 -9.42 33.50 -4.40
N GLN A 409 -8.59 33.06 -3.44
CA GLN A 409 -8.62 31.71 -2.89
C GLN A 409 -9.93 31.43 -2.15
N VAL A 410 -10.43 32.40 -1.37
CA VAL A 410 -11.75 32.29 -0.73
C VAL A 410 -12.86 32.14 -1.78
N ASN A 411 -12.86 32.92 -2.86
CA ASN A 411 -13.83 32.80 -3.94
C ASN A 411 -13.76 31.45 -4.65
N THR A 412 -12.53 30.94 -4.86
CA THR A 412 -12.32 29.62 -5.46
C THR A 412 -12.91 28.52 -4.59
N LEU A 413 -12.68 28.56 -3.28
CA LEU A 413 -13.27 27.60 -2.34
C LEU A 413 -14.82 27.64 -2.34
N LEU A 414 -15.40 28.84 -2.30
CA LEU A 414 -16.86 29.00 -2.36
C LEU A 414 -17.44 28.39 -3.65
N LYS A 415 -16.77 28.62 -4.79
CA LYS A 415 -17.16 28.05 -6.08
C LYS A 415 -17.05 26.51 -6.09
N GLN A 416 -15.95 25.98 -5.56
CA GLN A 416 -15.75 24.52 -5.44
C GLN A 416 -16.80 23.87 -4.54
N PHE A 417 -17.16 24.52 -3.45
CA PHE A 417 -18.21 24.07 -2.55
C PHE A 417 -19.57 23.99 -3.24
N GLU A 418 -19.98 25.03 -3.99
CA GLU A 418 -21.24 25.03 -4.77
C GLU A 418 -21.23 23.94 -5.86
N GLN A 419 -20.09 23.77 -6.57
CA GLN A 419 -19.96 22.71 -7.56
C GLN A 419 -20.11 21.32 -6.93
N SER A 420 -19.52 21.09 -5.75
CA SER A 420 -19.66 19.84 -5.00
C SER A 420 -21.13 19.59 -4.62
N LYS A 421 -21.82 20.62 -4.16
CA LYS A 421 -23.25 20.56 -3.80
C LYS A 421 -24.15 20.23 -5.01
N GLU A 422 -23.86 20.83 -6.18
CA GLU A 422 -24.55 20.50 -7.43
C GLU A 422 -24.31 19.08 -7.92
N MET A 423 -23.06 18.63 -7.86
CA MET A 423 -22.68 17.25 -8.25
C MET A 423 -23.40 16.23 -7.37
N MET A 424 -23.47 16.48 -6.06
CA MET A 424 -24.21 15.64 -5.12
C MET A 424 -25.71 15.60 -5.40
N LYS A 425 -26.31 16.74 -5.83
CA LYS A 425 -27.69 16.77 -6.26
C LYS A 425 -27.98 15.96 -7.52
N GLN A 426 -27.05 15.97 -8.49
CA GLN A 426 -27.15 15.17 -9.72
C GLN A 426 -27.05 13.67 -9.46
N LEU A 427 -26.21 13.24 -8.51
CA LEU A 427 -26.10 11.84 -8.07
C LEU A 427 -27.42 11.35 -7.44
N LYS A 428 -28.18 12.22 -6.78
CA LYS A 428 -29.50 11.93 -6.22
C LYS A 428 -30.57 11.64 -7.30
N GLY A 429 -30.49 12.31 -8.46
CA GLY A 429 -31.46 12.18 -9.57
C GLY A 429 -31.30 10.93 -10.44
N LYS A 430 -30.15 10.31 -10.46
CA LYS A 430 -29.92 9.07 -11.21
C LYS A 430 -30.00 7.90 -10.23
N ARG A 431 -30.89 6.93 -10.52
CA ARG A 431 -31.06 5.62 -9.82
C ARG A 431 -29.78 4.81 -9.59
N GLY A 432 -28.59 5.46 -9.57
CA GLY A 432 -27.26 4.88 -9.58
C GLY A 432 -26.70 4.40 -8.23
N MET A 433 -27.33 4.72 -7.09
CA MET A 433 -26.75 4.34 -5.78
C MET A 433 -27.12 2.92 -5.29
N ARG A 434 -28.02 2.22 -5.99
CA ARG A 434 -28.33 0.81 -5.70
C ARG A 434 -27.32 -0.20 -6.30
N GLY A 435 -26.42 0.25 -7.15
CA GLY A 435 -25.42 -0.59 -7.81
C GLY A 435 -23.99 -0.47 -7.24
N LEU A 436 -23.73 0.44 -6.27
CA LEU A 436 -22.40 0.60 -5.67
C LEU A 436 -22.29 0.04 -4.24
N PHE A 437 -23.43 -0.25 -3.60
CA PHE A 437 -23.50 -0.75 -2.21
C PHE A 437 -24.50 -1.90 -2.04
N GLY A 438 -24.85 -2.61 -3.11
CA GLY A 438 -25.74 -3.77 -3.07
C GLY A 438 -25.05 -5.02 -3.60
#